data_cd24e93ba8fe5de74a184f2a5c2515a3
#
_entry.id   cd24e93ba8fe5de74a184f2a5c2515a3
#
_cell.length_a   1.000
_cell.length_b   1.000
_cell.length_c   1.000
_cell.angle_alpha   90.00
_cell.angle_beta   90.00
_cell.angle_gamma   90.00
#
_symmetry.space_group_name_H-M   'P 1'
#
loop_
_entity.id
_entity.type
_entity.pdbx_description
1 polymer ?
#
loop_
_entity_poly.entity_id
_entity_poly.type
_entity_poly.pdbx_seq_one_letter_code
_entity_poly.pdbx_strand_id
1 'polypeptide(L)'
;MIEVRALDFAYPGGAPVLAGLDFALAPGEKALLLGANGAGKSTLLKLLDGLLYARAGEIRYAGRRLERAAFAERAFRRRFRAEVGLLFQRPETMFFNPTVRDEIAFGPRQLGLADAGARAEHWARALDLAAQLERPPFALSGGQQQRLGLACLFALEPKLLLLDEPSAHLDPPATGWLVDALAASPAAVLVSTHRLGLAPELGTHALLLSPAGRLLYDGPVAPLLADGERLLAAGLLHRHAHRHGELEHRHYHAHDWD
;
A
#
# COMPACT_ATOMS: atom_id res chain seq x y z
N MET A 1 5.34 -12.35 9.67
CA MET A 1 5.41 -12.41 8.19
C MET A 1 6.53 -11.53 7.63
N ILE A 2 6.48 -10.24 7.87
CA ILE A 2 7.58 -9.28 7.62
C ILE A 2 8.22 -8.89 8.95
N GLU A 3 9.53 -8.79 8.98
CA GLU A 3 10.31 -8.21 10.08
C GLU A 3 11.26 -7.17 9.48
N VAL A 4 11.29 -6.00 10.09
CA VAL A 4 12.18 -4.88 9.72
C VAL A 4 13.00 -4.51 10.94
N ARG A 5 14.33 -4.43 10.80
CA ARG A 5 15.25 -4.13 11.91
C ARG A 5 16.27 -3.09 11.50
N ALA A 6 16.32 -1.98 12.25
CA ALA A 6 17.25 -0.87 12.08
C ALA A 6 17.38 -0.43 10.62
N LEU A 7 16.25 -0.37 9.88
CA LEU A 7 16.23 -0.12 8.44
C LEU A 7 16.58 1.33 8.12
N ASP A 8 17.68 1.50 7.37
CA ASP A 8 18.03 2.77 6.75
C ASP A 8 17.96 2.67 5.23
N PHE A 9 17.49 3.75 4.60
CA PHE A 9 17.48 3.84 3.15
C PHE A 9 17.70 5.27 2.65
N ALA A 10 18.49 5.39 1.59
CA ALA A 10 18.64 6.60 0.77
C ALA A 10 18.76 6.18 -0.70
N TYR A 11 18.23 6.99 -1.62
CA TYR A 11 18.51 6.82 -3.04
C TYR A 11 19.98 7.19 -3.34
N PRO A 12 20.57 6.65 -4.43
CA PRO A 12 21.95 7.00 -4.80
C PRO A 12 22.16 8.52 -4.90
N GLY A 13 23.13 9.05 -4.15
CA GLY A 13 23.43 10.48 -4.11
C GLY A 13 22.40 11.36 -3.38
N GLY A 14 21.33 10.78 -2.84
CA GLY A 14 20.25 11.51 -2.16
C GLY A 14 20.40 11.55 -0.63
N ALA A 15 19.57 12.40 -0.01
CA ALA A 15 19.42 12.45 1.44
C ALA A 15 18.76 11.15 1.97
N PRO A 16 18.92 10.83 3.27
CA PRO A 16 18.20 9.75 3.91
C PRO A 16 16.67 9.89 3.74
N VAL A 17 16.01 8.81 3.31
CA VAL A 17 14.55 8.76 3.14
C VAL A 17 13.91 8.01 4.30
N LEU A 18 14.54 6.93 4.78
CA LEU A 18 14.10 6.17 5.95
C LEU A 18 15.28 6.02 6.90
N ALA A 19 15.03 6.11 8.21
CA ALA A 19 16.08 6.12 9.21
C ALA A 19 15.68 5.32 10.46
N GLY A 20 16.37 4.19 10.70
CA GLY A 20 16.27 3.39 11.90
C GLY A 20 14.89 2.80 12.13
N LEU A 21 14.22 2.27 11.10
CA LEU A 21 12.89 1.69 11.27
C LEU A 21 12.97 0.28 11.86
N ASP A 22 12.19 0.04 12.90
CA ASP A 22 11.97 -1.26 13.53
C ASP A 22 10.48 -1.53 13.65
N PHE A 23 9.97 -2.57 13.01
CA PHE A 23 8.58 -3.03 13.12
C PHE A 23 8.43 -4.45 12.58
N ALA A 24 7.29 -5.06 12.86
CA ALA A 24 6.92 -6.35 12.30
C ALA A 24 5.47 -6.33 11.82
N LEU A 25 5.16 -7.19 10.84
CA LEU A 25 3.80 -7.44 10.36
C LEU A 25 3.52 -8.94 10.45
N ALA A 26 2.50 -9.31 11.21
CA ALA A 26 2.11 -10.70 11.38
C ALA A 26 1.30 -11.23 10.18
N PRO A 27 1.20 -12.58 10.00
CA PRO A 27 0.28 -13.16 9.01
C PRO A 27 -1.17 -12.74 9.29
N GLY A 28 -1.89 -12.32 8.24
CA GLY A 28 -3.29 -11.91 8.33
C GLY A 28 -3.55 -10.54 8.95
N GLU A 29 -2.52 -9.86 9.47
CA GLU A 29 -2.64 -8.54 10.07
C GLU A 29 -3.03 -7.47 9.05
N LYS A 30 -3.89 -6.52 9.46
CA LYS A 30 -4.30 -5.35 8.68
C LYS A 30 -3.67 -4.11 9.30
N ALA A 31 -2.61 -3.62 8.68
CA ALA A 31 -1.84 -2.48 9.17
C ALA A 31 -1.91 -1.31 8.19
N LEU A 32 -1.82 -0.12 8.75
CA LEU A 32 -1.76 1.15 8.04
C LEU A 32 -0.34 1.72 8.10
N LEU A 33 0.09 2.32 7.01
CA LEU A 33 1.30 3.11 6.92
C LEU A 33 0.92 4.57 6.73
N LEU A 34 0.92 5.33 7.81
CA LEU A 34 0.50 6.72 7.85
C LEU A 34 1.71 7.66 7.81
N GLY A 35 1.52 8.86 7.32
CA GLY A 35 2.55 9.91 7.27
C GLY A 35 2.29 10.90 6.14
N ALA A 36 2.85 12.09 6.22
CA ALA A 36 2.73 13.12 5.21
C ALA A 36 3.26 12.68 3.83
N ASN A 37 2.91 13.44 2.78
CA ASN A 37 3.51 13.25 1.48
C ASN A 37 5.03 13.46 1.55
N GLY A 38 5.79 12.56 0.94
CA GLY A 38 7.25 12.57 1.02
C GLY A 38 7.85 11.90 2.26
N ALA A 39 7.07 11.40 3.22
CA ALA A 39 7.57 10.72 4.43
C ALA A 39 8.25 9.34 4.16
N GLY A 40 8.28 8.88 2.90
CA GLY A 40 8.93 7.63 2.53
C GLY A 40 8.01 6.41 2.44
N LYS A 41 6.67 6.57 2.54
CA LYS A 41 5.71 5.46 2.50
C LYS A 41 5.89 4.56 1.26
N SER A 42 5.82 5.13 0.06
CA SER A 42 6.01 4.39 -1.19
C SER A 42 7.40 3.74 -1.30
N THR A 43 8.42 4.40 -0.73
CA THR A 43 9.78 3.85 -0.67
C THR A 43 9.84 2.62 0.24
N LEU A 44 9.20 2.69 1.41
CA LEU A 44 9.11 1.54 2.31
C LEU A 44 8.38 0.36 1.66
N LEU A 45 7.22 0.60 1.01
CA LEU A 45 6.50 -0.45 0.29
C LEU A 45 7.37 -1.12 -0.80
N LYS A 46 8.15 -0.34 -1.56
CA LYS A 46 9.09 -0.87 -2.56
C LYS A 46 10.23 -1.70 -1.95
N LEU A 47 10.71 -1.32 -0.76
CA LEU A 47 11.71 -2.10 -0.02
C LEU A 47 11.12 -3.43 0.46
N LEU A 48 9.89 -3.41 0.99
CA LEU A 48 9.17 -4.61 1.43
C LEU A 48 8.83 -5.55 0.27
N ASP A 49 8.62 -5.02 -0.95
CA ASP A 49 8.43 -5.81 -2.18
C ASP A 49 9.76 -6.25 -2.83
N GLY A 50 10.91 -5.88 -2.28
CA GLY A 50 12.23 -6.24 -2.83
C GLY A 50 12.55 -5.57 -4.16
N LEU A 51 11.88 -4.48 -4.53
CA LEU A 51 12.25 -3.61 -5.67
C LEU A 51 13.40 -2.68 -5.32
N LEU A 52 13.57 -2.37 -4.04
CA LEU A 52 14.68 -1.63 -3.48
C LEU A 52 15.32 -2.48 -2.38
N TYR A 53 16.56 -2.17 -2.01
CA TYR A 53 17.30 -2.87 -0.98
C TYR A 53 17.80 -1.90 0.09
N ALA A 54 17.75 -2.32 1.36
CA ALA A 54 18.23 -1.55 2.49
C ALA A 54 19.68 -1.09 2.31
N ARG A 55 20.00 0.12 2.75
CA ARG A 55 21.37 0.62 2.87
C ARG A 55 22.05 0.07 4.13
N ALA A 56 21.30 0.05 5.23
CA ALA A 56 21.69 -0.58 6.49
C ALA A 56 20.47 -1.25 7.14
N GLY A 57 20.69 -2.10 8.12
CA GLY A 57 19.64 -2.91 8.71
C GLY A 57 19.21 -4.08 7.83
N GLU A 58 18.02 -4.61 8.08
CA GLU A 58 17.51 -5.74 7.32
C GLU A 58 15.98 -5.78 7.26
N ILE A 59 15.49 -6.38 6.19
CA ILE A 59 14.09 -6.77 6.01
C ILE A 59 14.07 -8.28 5.83
N ARG A 60 13.18 -8.98 6.54
CA ARG A 60 12.95 -10.41 6.38
C ARG A 60 11.51 -10.68 5.99
N TYR A 61 11.31 -11.57 5.03
CA TYR A 61 10.03 -12.17 4.69
C TYR A 61 10.05 -13.66 5.00
N ALA A 62 9.14 -14.11 5.85
CA ALA A 62 9.09 -15.51 6.31
C ALA A 62 10.47 -16.02 6.79
N GLY A 63 11.18 -15.20 7.58
CA GLY A 63 12.50 -15.49 8.14
C GLY A 63 13.67 -15.29 7.18
N ARG A 64 13.43 -15.10 5.87
CA ARG A 64 14.50 -14.93 4.87
C ARG A 64 14.73 -13.43 4.58
N ARG A 65 16.01 -13.03 4.61
CA ARG A 65 16.42 -11.65 4.30
C ARG A 65 16.14 -11.29 2.84
N LEU A 66 15.55 -10.10 2.64
CA LEU A 66 15.32 -9.54 1.31
C LEU A 66 16.57 -8.79 0.84
N GLU A 67 17.36 -9.46 0.01
CA GLU A 67 18.59 -8.92 -0.57
C GLU A 67 18.80 -9.43 -1.99
N ARG A 68 19.67 -8.78 -2.76
CA ARG A 68 19.90 -9.12 -4.18
C ARG A 68 20.24 -10.60 -4.38
N ALA A 69 21.06 -11.17 -3.47
CA ALA A 69 21.46 -12.57 -3.53
C ALA A 69 20.26 -13.53 -3.39
N ALA A 70 19.31 -13.22 -2.48
CA ALA A 70 18.11 -14.03 -2.32
C ALA A 70 17.25 -14.03 -3.60
N PHE A 71 17.09 -12.87 -4.25
CA PHE A 71 16.33 -12.75 -5.50
C PHE A 71 17.06 -13.32 -6.73
N ALA A 72 18.36 -13.57 -6.67
CA ALA A 72 19.07 -14.33 -7.70
C ALA A 72 18.61 -15.80 -7.75
N GLU A 73 18.19 -16.36 -6.62
CA GLU A 73 17.65 -17.70 -6.54
C GLU A 73 16.25 -17.77 -7.17
N ARG A 74 16.13 -18.55 -8.26
CA ARG A 74 14.86 -18.66 -9.02
C ARG A 74 13.69 -19.15 -8.16
N ALA A 75 13.91 -20.12 -7.28
CA ALA A 75 12.87 -20.69 -6.43
C ALA A 75 12.32 -19.65 -5.44
N PHE A 76 13.21 -18.93 -4.74
CA PHE A 76 12.81 -17.87 -3.83
C PHE A 76 12.07 -16.74 -4.55
N ARG A 77 12.64 -16.25 -5.65
CA ARG A 77 12.03 -15.17 -6.45
C ARG A 77 10.62 -15.53 -6.92
N ARG A 78 10.43 -16.77 -7.46
CA ARG A 78 9.10 -17.22 -7.91
C ARG A 78 8.11 -17.29 -6.76
N ARG A 79 8.52 -17.89 -5.62
CA ARG A 79 7.68 -17.98 -4.42
C ARG A 79 7.33 -16.58 -3.91
N PHE A 80 8.30 -15.70 -3.76
CA PHE A 80 8.09 -14.34 -3.26
C PHE A 80 7.10 -13.55 -4.13
N ARG A 81 7.26 -13.59 -5.46
CA ARG A 81 6.34 -12.92 -6.41
C ARG A 81 4.94 -13.54 -6.46
N ALA A 82 4.78 -14.79 -6.04
CA ALA A 82 3.46 -15.40 -5.87
C ALA A 82 2.79 -15.00 -4.55
N GLU A 83 3.59 -14.73 -3.52
CA GLU A 83 3.11 -14.51 -2.15
C GLU A 83 2.99 -13.01 -1.78
N VAL A 84 3.68 -12.12 -2.48
CA VAL A 84 3.72 -10.67 -2.19
C VAL A 84 3.25 -9.89 -3.42
N GLY A 85 2.23 -9.06 -3.23
CA GLY A 85 1.70 -8.17 -4.25
C GLY A 85 1.84 -6.70 -3.84
N LEU A 86 2.29 -5.85 -4.76
CA LEU A 86 2.41 -4.40 -4.58
C LEU A 86 1.53 -3.66 -5.57
N LEU A 87 0.62 -2.82 -5.06
CA LEU A 87 -0.08 -1.79 -5.85
C LEU A 87 0.68 -0.48 -5.73
N PHE A 88 1.09 0.10 -6.85
CA PHE A 88 1.67 1.43 -6.86
C PHE A 88 0.59 2.52 -6.78
N GLN A 89 0.97 3.68 -6.24
CA GLN A 89 0.10 4.86 -6.19
C GLN A 89 -0.43 5.26 -7.59
N ARG A 90 0.33 4.98 -8.64
CA ARG A 90 -0.03 5.20 -10.05
C ARG A 90 -0.05 3.86 -10.78
N PRO A 91 -1.18 3.13 -10.73
CA PRO A 91 -1.26 1.78 -11.28
C PRO A 91 -1.07 1.73 -12.80
N GLU A 92 -1.35 2.82 -13.53
CA GLU A 92 -1.10 2.91 -14.98
C GLU A 92 0.36 2.66 -15.37
N THR A 93 1.30 2.86 -14.45
CA THR A 93 2.72 2.56 -14.69
C THR A 93 3.06 1.07 -14.65
N MET A 94 2.10 0.24 -14.24
CA MET A 94 2.25 -1.22 -14.12
C MET A 94 1.77 -1.95 -15.38
N PHE A 95 0.91 -1.30 -16.21
CA PHE A 95 0.22 -1.96 -17.31
C PHE A 95 1.07 -2.01 -18.59
N PHE A 96 1.11 -3.18 -19.21
CA PHE A 96 1.89 -3.39 -20.42
C PHE A 96 1.26 -4.41 -21.39
N ASN A 97 0.17 -5.07 -21.01
CA ASN A 97 -0.55 -5.99 -21.87
C ASN A 97 -1.56 -5.27 -22.77
N PRO A 98 -1.93 -5.85 -23.92
CA PRO A 98 -2.81 -5.22 -24.90
C PRO A 98 -4.25 -5.04 -24.42
N THR A 99 -4.74 -5.91 -23.53
CA THR A 99 -6.11 -5.88 -23.04
C THR A 99 -6.19 -5.97 -21.52
N VAL A 100 -7.29 -5.49 -20.93
CA VAL A 100 -7.61 -5.64 -19.50
C VAL A 100 -7.59 -7.12 -19.11
N ARG A 101 -8.17 -7.99 -19.94
CA ARG A 101 -8.17 -9.45 -19.72
C ARG A 101 -6.75 -9.99 -19.59
N ASP A 102 -5.87 -9.64 -20.52
CA ASP A 102 -4.50 -10.13 -20.53
C ASP A 102 -3.70 -9.55 -19.36
N GLU A 103 -3.97 -8.30 -18.97
CA GLU A 103 -3.32 -7.67 -17.83
C GLU A 103 -3.66 -8.41 -16.53
N ILE A 104 -4.93 -8.69 -16.27
CA ILE A 104 -5.35 -9.44 -15.07
C ILE A 104 -4.82 -10.88 -15.10
N ALA A 105 -4.86 -11.55 -16.26
CA ALA A 105 -4.40 -12.92 -16.41
C ALA A 105 -2.88 -13.07 -16.39
N PHE A 106 -2.11 -11.99 -16.57
CA PHE A 106 -0.66 -12.06 -16.72
C PHE A 106 0.05 -12.71 -15.52
N GLY A 107 -0.19 -12.22 -14.32
CA GLY A 107 0.41 -12.78 -13.11
C GLY A 107 0.10 -14.25 -12.89
N PRO A 108 -1.18 -14.67 -12.90
CA PRO A 108 -1.58 -16.07 -12.84
C PRO A 108 -0.91 -16.95 -13.90
N ARG A 109 -0.82 -16.49 -15.17
CA ARG A 109 -0.11 -17.21 -16.25
C ARG A 109 1.38 -17.39 -15.96
N GLN A 110 2.07 -16.33 -15.43
CA GLN A 110 3.48 -16.41 -15.07
C GLN A 110 3.75 -17.40 -13.93
N LEU A 111 2.78 -17.59 -13.06
CA LEU A 111 2.82 -18.61 -12.01
C LEU A 111 2.47 -20.02 -12.51
N GLY A 112 1.96 -20.13 -13.72
CA GLY A 112 1.53 -21.41 -14.33
C GLY A 112 0.18 -21.89 -13.80
N LEU A 113 -0.71 -20.99 -13.37
CA LEU A 113 -2.06 -21.35 -12.93
C LEU A 113 -2.94 -21.64 -14.14
N ALA A 114 -3.57 -22.82 -14.15
CA ALA A 114 -4.38 -23.27 -15.26
C ALA A 114 -5.69 -22.45 -15.43
N ASP A 115 -6.17 -21.84 -14.36
CA ASP A 115 -7.40 -21.07 -14.28
C ASP A 115 -7.22 -19.55 -14.50
N ALA A 116 -6.07 -19.12 -15.04
CA ALA A 116 -5.75 -17.70 -15.21
C ALA A 116 -6.83 -16.89 -15.94
N GLY A 117 -7.46 -17.47 -16.97
CA GLY A 117 -8.57 -16.83 -17.69
C GLY A 117 -9.82 -16.66 -16.82
N ALA A 118 -10.20 -17.71 -16.09
CA ALA A 118 -11.34 -17.68 -15.19
C ALA A 118 -11.14 -16.66 -14.03
N ARG A 119 -9.93 -16.57 -13.49
CA ARG A 119 -9.55 -15.55 -12.50
C ARG A 119 -9.70 -14.13 -13.06
N ALA A 120 -9.24 -13.91 -14.29
CA ALA A 120 -9.37 -12.61 -14.94
C ALA A 120 -10.84 -12.20 -15.08
N GLU A 121 -11.71 -13.11 -15.51
CA GLU A 121 -13.15 -12.83 -15.61
C GLU A 121 -13.82 -12.62 -14.26
N HIS A 122 -13.44 -13.40 -13.26
CA HIS A 122 -13.95 -13.27 -11.89
C HIS A 122 -13.62 -11.88 -11.33
N TRP A 123 -12.36 -11.48 -11.35
CA TRP A 123 -11.92 -10.22 -10.76
C TRP A 123 -12.35 -9.01 -11.59
N ALA A 124 -12.45 -9.14 -12.93
CA ALA A 124 -13.02 -8.08 -13.75
C ALA A 124 -14.51 -7.84 -13.40
N ARG A 125 -15.29 -8.89 -13.13
CA ARG A 125 -16.69 -8.75 -12.66
C ARG A 125 -16.76 -8.16 -11.26
N ALA A 126 -15.96 -8.64 -10.33
CA ALA A 126 -15.94 -8.17 -8.95
C ALA A 126 -15.58 -6.66 -8.84
N LEU A 127 -14.78 -6.14 -9.77
CA LEU A 127 -14.31 -4.77 -9.80
C LEU A 127 -14.99 -3.91 -10.90
N ASP A 128 -16.14 -4.38 -11.45
CA ASP A 128 -16.91 -3.65 -12.46
C ASP A 128 -16.09 -3.27 -13.71
N LEU A 129 -15.28 -4.21 -14.19
CA LEU A 129 -14.47 -4.10 -15.41
C LEU A 129 -14.88 -5.07 -16.51
N ALA A 130 -15.97 -5.83 -16.32
CA ALA A 130 -16.37 -6.89 -17.25
C ALA A 130 -16.62 -6.38 -18.69
N ALA A 131 -17.21 -5.19 -18.82
CA ALA A 131 -17.46 -4.55 -20.11
C ALA A 131 -16.20 -3.99 -20.78
N GLN A 132 -15.08 -3.91 -20.05
CA GLN A 132 -13.79 -3.36 -20.49
C GLN A 132 -12.75 -4.43 -20.82
N LEU A 133 -13.08 -5.72 -20.66
CA LEU A 133 -12.09 -6.82 -20.76
C LEU A 133 -11.25 -6.81 -22.03
N GLU A 134 -11.85 -6.43 -23.17
CA GLU A 134 -11.15 -6.40 -24.47
C GLU A 134 -10.54 -5.02 -24.80
N ARG A 135 -10.69 -4.04 -23.90
CA ARG A 135 -10.12 -2.70 -24.09
C ARG A 135 -8.67 -2.65 -23.63
N PRO A 136 -7.85 -1.77 -24.24
CA PRO A 136 -6.50 -1.50 -23.75
C PRO A 136 -6.54 -0.82 -22.37
N PRO A 137 -5.65 -1.17 -21.42
CA PRO A 137 -5.59 -0.55 -20.10
C PRO A 137 -5.47 0.98 -20.10
N PHE A 138 -4.71 1.55 -21.05
CA PHE A 138 -4.52 3.00 -21.17
C PHE A 138 -5.79 3.76 -21.62
N ALA A 139 -6.79 3.06 -22.16
CA ALA A 139 -8.07 3.66 -22.55
C ALA A 139 -9.11 3.70 -21.40
N LEU A 140 -8.74 3.24 -20.22
CA LEU A 140 -9.54 3.27 -19.01
C LEU A 140 -9.45 4.64 -18.31
N SER A 141 -10.52 5.04 -17.60
CA SER A 141 -10.44 6.17 -16.66
C SER A 141 -9.52 5.87 -15.47
N GLY A 142 -9.05 6.89 -14.74
CA GLY A 142 -8.18 6.70 -13.59
C GLY A 142 -8.76 5.75 -12.53
N GLY A 143 -10.05 5.86 -12.20
CA GLY A 143 -10.73 4.94 -11.28
C GLY A 143 -10.84 3.52 -11.83
N GLN A 144 -11.04 3.34 -13.15
CA GLN A 144 -11.00 2.02 -13.78
C GLN A 144 -9.59 1.44 -13.79
N GLN A 145 -8.55 2.25 -13.99
CA GLN A 145 -7.15 1.82 -13.88
C GLN A 145 -6.80 1.39 -12.46
N GLN A 146 -7.29 2.10 -11.46
CA GLN A 146 -7.13 1.73 -10.06
C GLN A 146 -7.78 0.36 -9.78
N ARG A 147 -9.01 0.17 -10.25
CA ARG A 147 -9.72 -1.12 -10.15
C ARG A 147 -8.99 -2.24 -10.91
N LEU A 148 -8.41 -1.95 -12.07
CA LEU A 148 -7.60 -2.92 -12.82
C LEU A 148 -6.35 -3.34 -12.03
N GLY A 149 -5.62 -2.39 -11.44
CA GLY A 149 -4.46 -2.71 -10.59
C GLY A 149 -4.83 -3.63 -9.43
N LEU A 150 -5.96 -3.35 -8.76
CA LEU A 150 -6.49 -4.22 -7.71
C LEU A 150 -6.87 -5.62 -8.26
N ALA A 151 -7.53 -5.70 -9.42
CA ALA A 151 -7.89 -6.96 -10.06
C ALA A 151 -6.65 -7.83 -10.35
N CYS A 152 -5.58 -7.23 -10.86
CA CYS A 152 -4.32 -7.92 -11.12
C CYS A 152 -3.70 -8.51 -9.84
N LEU A 153 -3.77 -7.78 -8.73
CA LEU A 153 -3.24 -8.26 -7.45
C LEU A 153 -4.11 -9.36 -6.84
N PHE A 154 -5.41 -9.14 -6.77
CA PHE A 154 -6.32 -10.14 -6.19
C PHE A 154 -6.36 -11.44 -6.99
N ALA A 155 -6.12 -11.40 -8.32
CA ALA A 155 -6.05 -12.60 -9.16
C ALA A 155 -4.88 -13.53 -8.78
N LEU A 156 -3.86 -13.02 -8.09
CA LEU A 156 -2.73 -13.80 -7.59
C LEU A 156 -3.03 -14.48 -6.24
N GLU A 157 -4.02 -14.01 -5.48
CA GLU A 157 -4.32 -14.45 -4.10
C GLU A 157 -3.06 -14.42 -3.21
N PRO A 158 -2.37 -13.27 -3.10
CA PRO A 158 -1.12 -13.19 -2.37
C PRO A 158 -1.32 -13.35 -0.87
N LYS A 159 -0.25 -13.71 -0.14
CA LYS A 159 -0.24 -13.76 1.33
C LYS A 159 0.03 -12.41 1.98
N LEU A 160 0.61 -11.48 1.23
CA LEU A 160 0.90 -10.11 1.65
C LEU A 160 0.51 -9.13 0.55
N LEU A 161 -0.34 -8.19 0.89
CA LEU A 161 -0.75 -7.06 0.04
C LEU A 161 -0.07 -5.79 0.57
N LEU A 162 0.72 -5.16 -0.28
CA LEU A 162 1.34 -3.85 -0.08
C LEU A 162 0.61 -2.85 -0.98
N LEU A 163 -0.14 -1.92 -0.41
CA LEU A 163 -1.04 -1.07 -1.19
C LEU A 163 -0.67 0.40 -0.96
N ASP A 164 -0.25 1.08 -2.03
CA ASP A 164 0.12 2.49 -1.99
C ASP A 164 -1.06 3.36 -2.43
N GLU A 165 -1.73 4.03 -1.46
CA GLU A 165 -2.92 4.88 -1.66
C GLU A 165 -4.02 4.18 -2.48
N PRO A 166 -4.47 2.95 -2.12
CA PRO A 166 -5.34 2.15 -2.98
C PRO A 166 -6.74 2.73 -3.20
N SER A 167 -7.19 3.63 -2.33
CA SER A 167 -8.49 4.31 -2.45
C SER A 167 -8.43 5.59 -3.30
N ALA A 168 -7.25 6.01 -3.78
CA ALA A 168 -7.12 7.14 -4.67
C ALA A 168 -7.92 6.89 -5.96
N HIS A 169 -8.64 7.90 -6.44
CA HIS A 169 -9.49 7.86 -7.66
C HIS A 169 -10.65 6.84 -7.62
N LEU A 170 -10.89 6.14 -6.50
CA LEU A 170 -12.07 5.30 -6.33
C LEU A 170 -13.27 6.16 -5.89
N ASP A 171 -14.43 5.87 -6.46
CA ASP A 171 -15.71 6.39 -5.99
C ASP A 171 -16.10 5.74 -4.63
N PRO A 172 -17.07 6.29 -3.89
CA PRO A 172 -17.47 5.73 -2.60
C PRO A 172 -17.90 4.26 -2.65
N PRO A 173 -18.67 3.77 -3.65
CA PRO A 173 -18.99 2.35 -3.75
C PRO A 173 -17.78 1.46 -3.92
N ALA A 174 -16.81 1.84 -4.78
CA ALA A 174 -15.58 1.07 -4.99
C ALA A 174 -14.65 1.12 -3.78
N THR A 175 -14.64 2.25 -3.04
CA THR A 175 -13.91 2.35 -1.77
C THR A 175 -14.51 1.41 -0.72
N GLY A 176 -15.83 1.36 -0.55
CA GLY A 176 -16.51 0.42 0.34
C GLY A 176 -16.22 -1.03 -0.02
N TRP A 177 -16.31 -1.37 -1.31
CA TRP A 177 -15.92 -2.69 -1.78
C TRP A 177 -14.47 -3.06 -1.44
N LEU A 178 -13.53 -2.12 -1.60
CA LEU A 178 -12.12 -2.33 -1.25
C LEU A 178 -11.95 -2.62 0.24
N VAL A 179 -12.60 -1.85 1.11
CA VAL A 179 -12.57 -2.06 2.57
C VAL A 179 -13.06 -3.47 2.91
N ASP A 180 -14.21 -3.87 2.38
CA ASP A 180 -14.80 -5.20 2.61
C ASP A 180 -13.88 -6.32 2.11
N ALA A 181 -13.32 -6.15 0.90
CA ALA A 181 -12.41 -7.12 0.30
C ALA A 181 -11.12 -7.31 1.11
N LEU A 182 -10.54 -6.21 1.62
CA LEU A 182 -9.34 -6.27 2.47
C LEU A 182 -9.65 -6.88 3.84
N ALA A 183 -10.79 -6.57 4.43
CA ALA A 183 -11.21 -7.14 5.70
C ALA A 183 -11.45 -8.66 5.59
N ALA A 184 -12.09 -9.12 4.51
CA ALA A 184 -12.37 -10.54 4.26
C ALA A 184 -11.13 -11.34 3.81
N SER A 185 -10.09 -10.68 3.31
CA SER A 185 -8.88 -11.34 2.80
C SER A 185 -8.11 -12.04 3.93
N PRO A 186 -7.62 -13.27 3.75
CA PRO A 186 -6.73 -13.92 4.71
C PRO A 186 -5.29 -13.35 4.66
N ALA A 187 -4.96 -12.55 3.65
CA ALA A 187 -3.63 -11.97 3.49
C ALA A 187 -3.30 -10.97 4.61
N ALA A 188 -2.03 -10.85 4.95
CA ALA A 188 -1.55 -9.66 5.64
C ALA A 188 -1.65 -8.46 4.69
N VAL A 189 -1.98 -7.29 5.21
CA VAL A 189 -2.17 -6.07 4.41
C VAL A 189 -1.41 -4.92 5.06
N LEU A 190 -0.65 -4.19 4.26
CA LEU A 190 -0.09 -2.90 4.64
C LEU A 190 -0.58 -1.84 3.64
N VAL A 191 -1.46 -0.97 4.08
CA VAL A 191 -2.04 0.11 3.27
C VAL A 191 -1.36 1.43 3.61
N SER A 192 -0.72 2.08 2.65
CA SER A 192 -0.36 3.48 2.84
C SER A 192 -1.57 4.37 2.57
N THR A 193 -1.80 5.33 3.44
CA THR A 193 -2.81 6.37 3.22
C THR A 193 -2.51 7.63 4.03
N HIS A 194 -3.00 8.75 3.55
CA HIS A 194 -3.07 10.02 4.29
C HIS A 194 -4.50 10.33 4.75
N ARG A 195 -5.50 9.56 4.31
CA ARG A 195 -6.92 9.74 4.62
C ARG A 195 -7.24 9.14 6.00
N LEU A 196 -7.18 9.98 7.04
CA LEU A 196 -7.41 9.56 8.43
C LEU A 196 -8.84 9.03 8.66
N GLY A 197 -9.83 9.54 7.92
CA GLY A 197 -11.22 9.10 8.02
C GLY A 197 -11.44 7.63 7.64
N LEU A 198 -10.63 7.06 6.73
CA LEU A 198 -10.72 5.65 6.34
C LEU A 198 -9.87 4.73 7.23
N ALA A 199 -8.98 5.28 8.05
CA ALA A 199 -8.04 4.48 8.82
C ALA A 199 -8.70 3.39 9.70
N PRO A 200 -9.78 3.64 10.45
CA PRO A 200 -10.41 2.62 11.29
C PRO A 200 -11.01 1.46 10.50
N GLU A 201 -11.39 1.69 9.24
CA GLU A 201 -12.02 0.69 8.38
C GLU A 201 -10.98 -0.18 7.65
N LEU A 202 -9.80 0.39 7.35
CA LEU A 202 -8.74 -0.27 6.59
C LEU A 202 -7.83 -1.16 7.45
N GLY A 203 -7.76 -0.93 8.78
CA GLY A 203 -6.89 -1.74 9.63
C GLY A 203 -7.00 -1.41 11.11
N THR A 204 -6.45 -2.30 11.93
CA THR A 204 -6.46 -2.17 13.40
C THR A 204 -5.12 -1.71 13.97
N HIS A 205 -4.04 -1.80 13.19
CA HIS A 205 -2.67 -1.45 13.55
C HIS A 205 -2.16 -0.30 12.67
N ALA A 206 -1.38 0.61 13.20
CA ALA A 206 -0.82 1.74 12.48
C ALA A 206 0.68 1.90 12.74
N LEU A 207 1.40 2.10 11.65
CA LEU A 207 2.77 2.57 11.60
C LEU A 207 2.75 4.04 11.13
N LEU A 208 3.22 4.97 11.96
CA LEU A 208 3.24 6.39 11.64
C LEU A 208 4.66 6.86 11.35
N LEU A 209 4.89 7.36 10.14
CA LEU A 209 6.18 7.94 9.76
C LEU A 209 6.20 9.46 9.97
N SER A 210 7.31 9.96 10.48
CA SER A 210 7.64 11.39 10.47
C SER A 210 7.99 11.86 9.06
N PRO A 211 7.98 13.19 8.78
CA PRO A 211 8.53 13.75 7.54
C PRO A 211 10.00 13.42 7.30
N ALA A 212 10.76 13.09 8.35
CA ALA A 212 12.16 12.66 8.28
C ALA A 212 12.34 11.14 8.12
N GLY A 213 11.28 10.39 7.80
CA GLY A 213 11.32 8.95 7.58
C GLY A 213 11.64 8.10 8.80
N ARG A 214 11.29 8.58 10.01
CA ARG A 214 11.42 7.85 11.27
C ARG A 214 10.06 7.34 11.73
N LEU A 215 10.03 6.20 12.41
CA LEU A 215 8.81 5.69 13.02
C LEU A 215 8.49 6.50 14.29
N LEU A 216 7.32 7.17 14.31
CA LEU A 216 6.79 7.92 15.45
C LEU A 216 5.84 7.08 16.30
N TYR A 217 5.20 6.10 15.70
CA TYR A 217 4.23 5.24 16.34
C TYR A 217 4.18 3.87 15.68
N ASP A 218 3.99 2.85 16.50
CA ASP A 218 3.75 1.45 16.14
C ASP A 218 2.75 0.92 17.16
N GLY A 219 1.49 0.69 16.74
CA GLY A 219 0.43 0.28 17.66
C GLY A 219 -0.98 0.40 17.11
N PRO A 220 -2.01 0.28 17.96
CA PRO A 220 -3.42 0.32 17.53
C PRO A 220 -3.84 1.65 16.89
N VAL A 221 -4.73 1.59 15.89
CA VAL A 221 -5.21 2.78 15.15
C VAL A 221 -5.97 3.75 16.03
N ALA A 222 -6.90 3.27 16.88
CA ALA A 222 -7.80 4.14 17.63
C ALA A 222 -7.07 5.10 18.61
N PRO A 223 -6.08 4.66 19.42
CA PRO A 223 -5.27 5.58 20.24
C PRO A 223 -4.48 6.58 19.41
N LEU A 224 -3.96 6.20 18.22
CA LEU A 224 -3.23 7.11 17.36
C LEU A 224 -4.12 8.24 16.85
N LEU A 225 -5.33 7.91 16.39
CA LEU A 225 -6.28 8.92 15.89
C LEU A 225 -6.74 9.92 16.97
N ALA A 226 -6.68 9.54 18.24
CA ALA A 226 -6.94 10.44 19.36
C ALA A 226 -5.73 11.32 19.74
N ASP A 227 -4.54 11.02 19.24
CA ASP A 227 -3.29 11.73 19.56
C ASP A 227 -2.98 12.81 18.50
N GLY A 228 -3.68 13.96 18.63
CA GLY A 228 -3.51 15.09 17.70
C GLY A 228 -2.08 15.66 17.65
N GLU A 229 -1.32 15.62 18.75
CA GLU A 229 0.06 16.12 18.77
C GLU A 229 0.98 15.21 17.93
N ARG A 230 0.78 13.90 18.01
CA ARG A 230 1.55 12.94 17.22
C ARG A 230 1.21 13.03 15.74
N LEU A 231 -0.07 13.22 15.40
CA LEU A 231 -0.51 13.45 14.02
C LEU A 231 0.02 14.77 13.45
N LEU A 232 0.11 15.83 14.28
CA LEU A 232 0.79 17.08 13.92
C LEU A 232 2.28 16.86 13.64
N ALA A 233 2.98 16.14 14.52
CA ALA A 233 4.40 15.84 14.35
C ALA A 233 4.68 15.03 13.06
N ALA A 234 3.72 14.22 12.64
CA ALA A 234 3.76 13.48 11.38
C ALA A 234 3.36 14.31 10.16
N GLY A 235 2.89 15.55 10.34
CA GLY A 235 2.40 16.41 9.26
C GLY A 235 1.07 15.98 8.65
N LEU A 236 0.26 15.20 9.38
CA LEU A 236 -1.08 14.76 8.96
C LEU A 236 -2.18 15.73 9.40
N LEU A 237 -1.90 16.54 10.40
CA LEU A 237 -2.76 17.62 10.85
C LEU A 237 -2.02 18.96 10.76
N HIS A 238 -2.78 20.04 10.68
CA HIS A 238 -2.26 21.38 10.84
C HIS A 238 -3.12 22.17 11.84
N ARG A 239 -2.53 23.15 12.50
CA ARG A 239 -3.23 24.05 13.43
C ARG A 239 -3.73 25.26 12.67
N HIS A 240 -5.02 25.52 12.67
CA HIS A 240 -5.60 26.79 12.26
C HIS A 240 -6.05 27.60 13.46
N ALA A 241 -5.67 28.87 13.50
CA ALA A 241 -6.25 29.84 14.42
C ALA A 241 -7.29 30.66 13.63
N HIS A 242 -8.55 30.57 14.01
CA HIS A 242 -9.62 31.43 13.49
C HIS A 242 -10.01 32.45 14.57
N ARG A 243 -10.15 33.71 14.15
CA ARG A 243 -10.64 34.77 15.00
C ARG A 243 -12.10 35.07 14.63
N HIS A 244 -13.02 34.76 15.51
CA HIS A 244 -14.41 35.17 15.43
C HIS A 244 -14.68 36.24 16.49
N GLY A 245 -14.62 37.54 16.09
CA GLY A 245 -14.70 38.66 17.01
C GLY A 245 -13.50 38.72 17.96
N GLU A 246 -13.77 38.72 19.28
CA GLU A 246 -12.71 38.76 20.34
C GLU A 246 -12.23 37.38 20.78
N LEU A 247 -12.83 36.29 20.30
CA LEU A 247 -12.48 34.91 20.67
C LEU A 247 -11.58 34.28 19.62
N GLU A 248 -10.35 33.88 20.03
CA GLU A 248 -9.44 33.06 19.24
C GLU A 248 -9.69 31.59 19.56
N HIS A 249 -10.09 30.80 18.55
CA HIS A 249 -10.24 29.36 18.66
C HIS A 249 -9.16 28.66 17.84
N ARG A 250 -8.55 27.62 18.41
CA ARG A 250 -7.59 26.74 17.74
C ARG A 250 -8.26 25.42 17.45
N HIS A 251 -8.28 25.02 16.19
CA HIS A 251 -8.79 23.74 15.73
C HIS A 251 -7.73 22.97 14.96
N TYR A 252 -7.83 21.63 15.03
CA TYR A 252 -7.05 20.72 14.21
C TYR A 252 -7.86 20.37 12.95
N HIS A 253 -7.22 20.45 11.79
CA HIS A 253 -7.82 20.04 10.53
C HIS A 253 -6.95 18.97 9.90
N ALA A 254 -7.56 17.86 9.41
CA ALA A 254 -6.93 16.91 8.54
C ALA A 254 -6.80 17.50 7.13
N HIS A 255 -5.76 17.13 6.39
CA HIS A 255 -5.61 17.50 4.98
C HIS A 255 -6.48 16.59 4.07
N ASP A 256 -7.79 16.56 4.30
CA ASP A 256 -8.75 15.92 3.39
C ASP A 256 -9.23 16.98 2.38
N TRP A 257 -8.29 17.55 1.58
CA TRP A 257 -8.60 18.40 0.44
C TRP A 257 -8.52 17.53 -0.82
N ASP A 258 -9.64 16.93 -1.21
CA ASP A 258 -9.93 16.40 -2.55
C ASP A 258 -11.36 16.83 -2.95
#